data_2463b7ff7538554284a72b30412fc042
#
_entry.id   2463b7ff7538554284a72b30412fc042
#
_cell.length_a   1.000
_cell.length_b   1.000
_cell.length_c   1.000
_cell.angle_alpha   90.00
_cell.angle_beta   90.00
_cell.angle_gamma   90.00
#
_symmetry.space_group_name_H-M   'P 1'
#
loop_
_entity.id
_entity.type
_entity.pdbx_description
1 polymer ?
#
loop_
_entity_poly.entity_id
_entity_poly.type
_entity_poly.pdbx_seq_one_letter_code
_entity_poly.pdbx_strand_id
1 'polypeptide(L)'
;MERTALILLVFRWLRIIWTRERINAVRHQNIVFYGLLKHVPWERLDKLVEQYDAEPDSRCLKTKAHLIAMLYAQLCGTRGLREIEQGLRSHAGKLYHLGGETVSRSALSTANASRPVEVFAGVLSALMGRLQRGYQRKIGDCVRLIDSTSVRLSGLSADWATFSTDVCGAKAHIIYDPDADQPLYLMVTPANVNDITAAKDMPIEASATYVFDLGYYDFSWWARLDQAHCRIVTRLKANTPFNVVEERPVEPGSGVLSDRTGYLPARMAASRRNPMSQLVREITVMNESGKMLRIFTNDLDAPAPEIADLYKRRWAIELFFRWVKQTLKINHFVGVSENAVRIQITVALIAFVLLRLAHETDPIVKSPLAFARLIRANLMHRRAIATLLKEAPPPPDTRQATFDFRPFATRAACRRRALRTCALRSEAA
;
A
#
# COMPACT_ATOMS: atom_id res chain seq x y z
N MET A 1 29.94 -6.84 -53.53
CA MET A 1 28.50 -6.41 -53.46
C MET A 1 27.65 -7.18 -52.47
N GLU A 2 27.96 -8.42 -52.13
CA GLU A 2 27.12 -9.24 -51.20
C GLU A 2 27.19 -8.80 -49.71
N ARG A 3 28.32 -8.34 -49.24
CA ARG A 3 28.46 -7.90 -47.80
C ARG A 3 27.63 -6.68 -47.45
N THR A 4 27.41 -5.76 -48.39
CA THR A 4 26.61 -4.54 -48.15
C THR A 4 25.10 -4.84 -48.11
N ALA A 5 24.64 -5.82 -48.86
CA ALA A 5 23.24 -6.26 -48.86
C ALA A 5 22.86 -6.95 -47.54
N LEU A 6 23.79 -7.75 -46.96
CA LEU A 6 23.56 -8.45 -45.69
C LEU A 6 23.46 -7.47 -44.51
N ILE A 7 24.30 -6.42 -44.49
CA ILE A 7 24.30 -5.37 -43.46
C ILE A 7 22.98 -4.58 -43.51
N LEU A 8 22.50 -4.24 -44.71
CA LEU A 8 21.23 -3.52 -44.86
C LEU A 8 20.00 -4.39 -44.46
N LEU A 9 20.05 -5.71 -44.69
CA LEU A 9 19.02 -6.65 -44.23
C LEU A 9 19.01 -6.77 -42.70
N VAL A 10 20.16 -6.85 -42.04
CA VAL A 10 20.27 -6.89 -40.57
C VAL A 10 19.76 -5.60 -39.94
N PHE A 11 20.13 -4.42 -40.48
CA PHE A 11 19.61 -3.13 -40.01
C PHE A 11 18.12 -2.98 -40.23
N ARG A 12 17.58 -3.50 -41.33
CA ARG A 12 16.14 -3.49 -41.61
C ARG A 12 15.38 -4.43 -40.67
N TRP A 13 15.99 -5.59 -40.33
CA TRP A 13 15.44 -6.55 -39.38
C TRP A 13 15.46 -6.03 -37.94
N LEU A 14 16.59 -5.46 -37.50
CA LEU A 14 16.72 -4.77 -36.21
C LEU A 14 15.77 -3.61 -36.08
N ARG A 15 15.55 -2.82 -37.14
CA ARG A 15 14.60 -1.72 -37.14
C ARG A 15 13.15 -2.20 -37.02
N ILE A 16 12.81 -3.35 -37.62
CA ILE A 16 11.47 -3.97 -37.53
C ILE A 16 11.24 -4.53 -36.12
N ILE A 17 12.24 -5.18 -35.52
CA ILE A 17 12.16 -5.67 -34.13
C ILE A 17 12.04 -4.49 -33.17
N TRP A 18 12.88 -3.47 -33.33
CA TRP A 18 12.89 -2.29 -32.47
C TRP A 18 11.59 -1.45 -32.56
N THR A 19 11.01 -1.34 -33.76
CA THR A 19 9.69 -0.69 -33.93
C THR A 19 8.56 -1.56 -33.40
N ARG A 20 8.66 -2.89 -33.53
CA ARG A 20 7.63 -3.83 -33.04
C ARG A 20 7.63 -3.90 -31.48
N GLU A 21 8.78 -3.90 -30.85
CA GLU A 21 8.90 -3.81 -29.39
C GLU A 21 8.42 -2.45 -28.88
N ARG A 22 8.77 -1.32 -29.51
CA ARG A 22 8.24 0.01 -29.14
C ARG A 22 6.73 0.11 -29.34
N ILE A 23 6.17 -0.43 -30.40
CA ILE A 23 4.72 -0.39 -30.66
C ILE A 23 3.98 -1.26 -29.65
N ASN A 24 4.51 -2.42 -29.28
CA ASN A 24 3.93 -3.27 -28.24
C ASN A 24 4.12 -2.66 -26.84
N ALA A 25 5.29 -2.11 -26.52
CA ALA A 25 5.55 -1.41 -25.26
C ALA A 25 4.63 -0.20 -25.07
N VAL A 26 4.38 0.59 -26.12
CA VAL A 26 3.52 1.78 -26.06
C VAL A 26 2.03 1.41 -25.90
N ARG A 27 1.55 0.32 -26.47
CA ARG A 27 0.14 -0.08 -26.34
C ARG A 27 -0.24 -0.59 -24.95
N HIS A 28 0.69 -1.15 -24.18
CA HIS A 28 0.40 -1.81 -22.89
C HIS A 28 0.78 -1.00 -21.66
N GLN A 29 1.66 -0.02 -21.78
CA GLN A 29 2.17 0.79 -20.66
C GLN A 29 1.29 2.00 -20.28
N ASN A 30 0.23 2.30 -21.01
CA ASN A 30 -0.52 3.54 -20.90
C ASN A 30 -1.81 3.47 -20.05
N ILE A 31 -1.92 2.51 -19.13
CA ILE A 31 -3.01 2.51 -18.16
C ILE A 31 -2.44 2.92 -16.80
N VAL A 32 -3.08 3.90 -16.14
CA VAL A 32 -2.63 4.37 -14.82
C VAL A 32 -2.47 3.22 -13.83
N PHE A 33 -3.41 2.27 -13.81
CA PHE A 33 -3.33 1.10 -12.93
C PHE A 33 -2.09 0.24 -13.20
N TYR A 34 -1.70 0.06 -14.46
CA TYR A 34 -0.45 -0.63 -14.80
C TYR A 34 0.77 0.08 -14.21
N GLY A 35 0.74 1.43 -14.19
CA GLY A 35 1.79 2.24 -13.57
C GLY A 35 2.00 1.94 -12.08
N LEU A 36 0.96 1.49 -11.35
CA LEU A 36 1.08 0.98 -9.98
C LEU A 36 1.54 -0.48 -9.97
N LEU A 37 0.92 -1.33 -10.80
CA LEU A 37 1.18 -2.78 -10.83
C LEU A 37 2.61 -3.13 -11.23
N LYS A 38 3.31 -2.27 -11.98
CA LYS A 38 4.75 -2.46 -12.32
C LYS A 38 5.65 -2.56 -11.09
N HIS A 39 5.23 -2.00 -9.94
CA HIS A 39 5.98 -2.06 -8.69
C HIS A 39 5.73 -3.35 -7.90
N VAL A 40 4.70 -4.12 -8.23
CA VAL A 40 4.42 -5.41 -7.57
C VAL A 40 5.53 -6.42 -7.88
N PRO A 41 6.10 -7.09 -6.87
CA PRO A 41 7.14 -8.10 -7.07
C PRO A 41 6.52 -9.45 -7.52
N TRP A 42 6.14 -9.54 -8.79
CA TRP A 42 5.40 -10.70 -9.33
C TRP A 42 6.13 -12.02 -9.14
N GLU A 43 7.45 -12.07 -9.39
CA GLU A 43 8.26 -13.27 -9.13
C GLU A 43 8.22 -13.74 -7.67
N ARG A 44 8.13 -12.77 -6.73
CA ARG A 44 7.96 -13.12 -5.30
C ARG A 44 6.56 -13.65 -5.03
N LEU A 45 5.54 -13.08 -5.67
CA LEU A 45 4.17 -13.60 -5.60
C LEU A 45 4.10 -15.04 -6.08
N ASP A 46 4.70 -15.35 -7.24
CA ASP A 46 4.69 -16.69 -7.82
C ASP A 46 5.35 -17.71 -6.87
N LYS A 47 6.51 -17.37 -6.29
CA LYS A 47 7.17 -18.20 -5.27
C LYS A 47 6.34 -18.42 -4.01
N LEU A 48 5.59 -17.39 -3.57
CA LEU A 48 4.71 -17.50 -2.42
C LEU A 48 3.48 -18.36 -2.71
N VAL A 49 2.95 -18.28 -3.94
CA VAL A 49 1.85 -19.14 -4.40
C VAL A 49 2.25 -20.62 -4.34
N GLU A 50 3.45 -20.95 -4.81
CA GLU A 50 4.01 -22.30 -4.72
C GLU A 50 4.26 -22.72 -3.27
N GLN A 51 4.91 -21.84 -2.48
CA GLN A 51 5.27 -22.13 -1.08
C GLN A 51 4.06 -22.45 -0.20
N TYR A 52 2.92 -21.77 -0.43
CA TYR A 52 1.72 -21.90 0.40
C TYR A 52 0.61 -22.70 -0.27
N ASP A 53 0.89 -23.35 -1.40
CA ASP A 53 -0.12 -24.06 -2.22
C ASP A 53 -1.42 -23.26 -2.39
N ALA A 54 -1.26 -21.99 -2.78
CA ALA A 54 -2.37 -21.04 -2.82
C ALA A 54 -3.30 -21.26 -4.03
N GLU A 55 -2.95 -22.13 -4.97
CA GLU A 55 -3.72 -22.50 -6.17
C GLU A 55 -3.83 -24.02 -6.31
N PRO A 56 -4.47 -24.72 -5.35
CA PRO A 56 -4.50 -26.20 -5.34
C PRO A 56 -5.29 -26.79 -6.51
N ASP A 57 -6.16 -26.04 -7.16
CA ASP A 57 -6.94 -26.45 -8.32
C ASP A 57 -6.73 -25.50 -9.51
N SER A 58 -6.57 -26.07 -10.71
CA SER A 58 -6.45 -25.32 -11.95
C SER A 58 -7.67 -24.45 -12.27
N ARG A 59 -8.84 -24.78 -11.72
CA ARG A 59 -10.11 -24.04 -11.88
C ARG A 59 -10.28 -22.90 -10.89
N CYS A 60 -9.44 -22.80 -9.85
CA CYS A 60 -9.55 -21.70 -8.89
C CYS A 60 -9.14 -20.37 -9.51
N LEU A 61 -9.68 -19.29 -8.97
CA LEU A 61 -9.26 -17.94 -9.34
C LEU A 61 -7.75 -17.78 -9.09
N LYS A 62 -6.99 -17.41 -10.11
CA LYS A 62 -5.54 -17.22 -9.98
C LYS A 62 -5.22 -16.14 -8.97
N THR A 63 -4.17 -16.36 -8.17
CA THR A 63 -3.76 -15.44 -7.08
C THR A 63 -3.39 -14.06 -7.61
N LYS A 64 -2.75 -14.01 -8.76
CA LYS A 64 -2.46 -12.76 -9.47
C LYS A 64 -3.72 -11.98 -9.81
N ALA A 65 -4.72 -12.64 -10.38
CA ALA A 65 -6.01 -12.03 -10.71
C ALA A 65 -6.76 -11.60 -9.45
N HIS A 66 -6.71 -12.41 -8.38
CA HIS A 66 -7.27 -12.06 -7.07
C HIS A 66 -6.61 -10.80 -6.49
N LEU A 67 -5.28 -10.71 -6.46
CA LEU A 67 -4.57 -9.52 -5.99
C LEU A 67 -4.93 -8.28 -6.81
N ILE A 68 -4.97 -8.40 -8.15
CA ILE A 68 -5.36 -7.29 -9.04
C ILE A 68 -6.80 -6.86 -8.77
N ALA A 69 -7.74 -7.79 -8.61
CA ALA A 69 -9.13 -7.50 -8.31
C ALA A 69 -9.29 -6.78 -6.96
N MET A 70 -8.57 -7.23 -5.93
CA MET A 70 -8.61 -6.62 -4.60
C MET A 70 -7.92 -5.24 -4.58
N LEU A 71 -6.82 -5.06 -5.32
CA LEU A 71 -6.18 -3.74 -5.49
C LEU A 71 -7.09 -2.76 -6.25
N TYR A 72 -7.77 -3.23 -7.30
CA TYR A 72 -8.78 -2.44 -8.00
C TYR A 72 -9.88 -2.01 -7.04
N ALA A 73 -10.43 -2.95 -6.28
CA ALA A 73 -11.46 -2.69 -5.28
C ALA A 73 -11.01 -1.64 -4.26
N GLN A 74 -9.80 -1.78 -3.74
CA GLN A 74 -9.23 -0.90 -2.72
C GLN A 74 -8.99 0.51 -3.26
N LEU A 75 -8.45 0.63 -4.47
CA LEU A 75 -8.17 1.91 -5.11
C LEU A 75 -9.45 2.61 -5.60
N CYS A 76 -10.42 1.90 -6.16
CA CYS A 76 -11.72 2.46 -6.54
C CYS A 76 -12.63 2.74 -5.34
N GLY A 77 -12.38 2.08 -4.20
CA GLY A 77 -13.20 2.20 -3.00
C GLY A 77 -14.57 1.55 -3.17
N THR A 78 -14.62 0.39 -3.82
CA THR A 78 -15.83 -0.42 -3.98
C THR A 78 -16.31 -0.93 -2.62
N ARG A 79 -17.62 -1.09 -2.47
CA ARG A 79 -18.26 -1.47 -1.20
C ARG A 79 -18.70 -2.93 -1.13
N GLY A 80 -18.61 -3.67 -2.22
CA GLY A 80 -19.04 -5.06 -2.23
C GLY A 80 -18.52 -5.84 -3.43
N LEU A 81 -18.57 -7.18 -3.31
CA LEU A 81 -18.08 -8.10 -4.34
C LEU A 81 -18.82 -7.92 -5.69
N ARG A 82 -20.10 -7.52 -5.69
CA ARG A 82 -20.86 -7.25 -6.92
C ARG A 82 -20.31 -6.03 -7.66
N GLU A 83 -19.94 -4.98 -6.93
CA GLU A 83 -19.35 -3.77 -7.54
C GLU A 83 -17.96 -4.09 -8.14
N ILE A 84 -17.18 -4.95 -7.47
CA ILE A 84 -15.89 -5.42 -8.00
C ILE A 84 -16.10 -6.18 -9.30
N GLU A 85 -17.02 -7.16 -9.31
CA GLU A 85 -17.35 -7.96 -10.49
C GLU A 85 -17.80 -7.07 -11.66
N GLN A 86 -18.77 -6.18 -11.42
CA GLN A 86 -19.29 -5.28 -12.45
C GLN A 86 -18.25 -4.29 -12.96
N GLY A 87 -17.45 -3.71 -12.04
CA GLY A 87 -16.38 -2.78 -12.38
C GLY A 87 -15.28 -3.43 -13.23
N LEU A 88 -14.84 -4.63 -12.87
CA LEU A 88 -13.87 -5.37 -13.67
C LEU A 88 -14.44 -5.81 -15.03
N ARG A 89 -15.70 -6.24 -15.06
CA ARG A 89 -16.39 -6.60 -16.30
C ARG A 89 -16.52 -5.41 -17.26
N SER A 90 -16.82 -4.21 -16.77
CA SER A 90 -16.89 -2.99 -17.60
C SER A 90 -15.53 -2.61 -18.22
N HIS A 91 -14.45 -3.12 -17.66
CA HIS A 91 -13.07 -2.90 -18.12
C HIS A 91 -12.41 -4.16 -18.69
N ALA A 92 -13.19 -5.19 -19.06
CA ALA A 92 -12.68 -6.51 -19.51
C ALA A 92 -11.58 -6.39 -20.58
N GLY A 93 -11.76 -5.55 -21.58
CA GLY A 93 -10.78 -5.32 -22.65
C GLY A 93 -9.45 -4.66 -22.20
N LYS A 94 -9.37 -4.20 -20.93
CA LYS A 94 -8.15 -3.63 -20.35
C LYS A 94 -7.45 -4.58 -19.39
N LEU A 95 -8.16 -5.57 -18.83
CA LEU A 95 -7.65 -6.46 -17.79
C LEU A 95 -6.55 -7.39 -18.27
N TYR A 96 -6.68 -7.90 -19.48
CA TYR A 96 -5.65 -8.76 -20.08
C TYR A 96 -4.26 -8.12 -20.05
N HIS A 97 -4.18 -6.83 -20.34
CA HIS A 97 -2.92 -6.08 -20.34
C HIS A 97 -2.35 -5.84 -18.94
N LEU A 98 -3.18 -5.96 -17.92
CA LEU A 98 -2.78 -5.86 -16.52
C LEU A 98 -2.35 -7.21 -15.93
N GLY A 99 -2.52 -8.30 -16.70
CA GLY A 99 -2.38 -9.67 -16.20
C GLY A 99 -3.52 -10.09 -15.27
N GLY A 100 -4.65 -9.39 -15.36
CA GLY A 100 -5.89 -9.69 -14.65
C GLY A 100 -6.95 -10.28 -15.57
N GLU A 101 -8.02 -10.75 -14.98
CA GLU A 101 -9.19 -11.29 -15.67
C GLU A 101 -10.48 -10.81 -15.05
N THR A 102 -11.61 -11.04 -15.71
CA THR A 102 -12.92 -10.84 -15.11
C THR A 102 -13.16 -11.90 -14.06
N VAL A 103 -13.65 -11.49 -12.90
CA VAL A 103 -13.87 -12.39 -11.76
C VAL A 103 -15.34 -12.41 -11.38
N SER A 104 -15.84 -13.58 -11.01
CA SER A 104 -17.19 -13.70 -10.48
C SER A 104 -17.19 -13.40 -8.97
N ARG A 105 -18.35 -12.95 -8.47
CA ARG A 105 -18.56 -12.73 -7.03
C ARG A 105 -18.27 -13.99 -6.21
N SER A 106 -18.70 -15.17 -6.69
CA SER A 106 -18.48 -16.43 -5.99
C SER A 106 -16.99 -16.80 -5.92
N ALA A 107 -16.27 -16.68 -7.05
CA ALA A 107 -14.82 -16.95 -7.07
C ALA A 107 -14.04 -16.02 -6.14
N LEU A 108 -14.38 -14.72 -6.11
CA LEU A 108 -13.77 -13.76 -5.17
C LEU A 108 -14.10 -14.11 -3.72
N SER A 109 -15.36 -14.47 -3.41
CA SER A 109 -15.77 -14.85 -2.06
C SER A 109 -15.01 -16.08 -1.57
N THR A 110 -14.92 -17.12 -2.40
CA THR A 110 -14.16 -18.33 -2.08
C THR A 110 -12.67 -18.02 -1.89
N ALA A 111 -12.06 -17.27 -2.82
CA ALA A 111 -10.65 -16.91 -2.73
C ALA A 111 -10.34 -16.07 -1.48
N ASN A 112 -11.20 -15.13 -1.11
CA ASN A 112 -11.05 -14.35 0.11
C ASN A 112 -11.16 -15.21 1.38
N ALA A 113 -12.00 -16.25 1.36
CA ALA A 113 -12.21 -17.12 2.52
C ALA A 113 -11.07 -18.15 2.71
N SER A 114 -10.54 -18.71 1.62
CA SER A 114 -9.67 -19.88 1.67
C SER A 114 -8.20 -19.64 1.32
N ARG A 115 -7.88 -18.55 0.59
CA ARG A 115 -6.49 -18.31 0.14
C ARG A 115 -5.60 -17.91 1.32
N PRO A 116 -4.41 -18.50 1.50
CA PRO A 116 -3.50 -18.14 2.58
C PRO A 116 -3.16 -16.63 2.56
N VAL A 117 -3.43 -15.92 3.67
CA VAL A 117 -3.11 -14.49 3.81
C VAL A 117 -1.60 -14.23 3.75
N GLU A 118 -0.79 -15.21 4.08
CA GLU A 118 0.67 -15.21 4.07
C GLU A 118 1.23 -14.85 2.70
N VAL A 119 0.54 -15.22 1.63
CA VAL A 119 0.91 -14.86 0.25
C VAL A 119 0.89 -13.34 0.07
N PHE A 120 -0.17 -12.68 0.52
CA PHE A 120 -0.30 -11.22 0.44
C PHE A 120 0.63 -10.51 1.42
N ALA A 121 0.78 -11.07 2.64
CA ALA A 121 1.72 -10.57 3.63
C ALA A 121 3.18 -10.62 3.15
N GLY A 122 3.57 -11.69 2.44
CA GLY A 122 4.88 -11.82 1.83
C GLY A 122 5.13 -10.82 0.70
N VAL A 123 4.10 -10.50 -0.10
CA VAL A 123 4.17 -9.42 -1.11
C VAL A 123 4.32 -8.07 -0.44
N LEU A 124 3.55 -7.79 0.61
CA LEU A 124 3.66 -6.55 1.40
C LEU A 124 5.07 -6.40 1.99
N SER A 125 5.60 -7.44 2.62
CA SER A 125 6.96 -7.45 3.18
C SER A 125 8.03 -7.14 2.11
N ALA A 126 7.92 -7.74 0.94
CA ALA A 126 8.85 -7.48 -0.16
C ALA A 126 8.78 -6.03 -0.69
N LEU A 127 7.58 -5.45 -0.71
CA LEU A 127 7.37 -4.04 -1.09
C LEU A 127 7.95 -3.09 -0.05
N MET A 128 7.70 -3.34 1.25
CA MET A 128 8.28 -2.56 2.35
C MET A 128 9.81 -2.59 2.29
N GLY A 129 10.42 -3.74 2.05
CA GLY A 129 11.87 -3.87 1.90
C GLY A 129 12.44 -3.11 0.68
N ARG A 130 11.64 -2.79 -0.34
CA ARG A 130 12.07 -1.94 -1.46
C ARG A 130 12.16 -0.47 -1.06
N LEU A 131 11.19 0.04 -0.32
CA LEU A 131 11.21 1.41 0.21
C LEU A 131 12.39 1.63 1.16
N GLN A 132 12.64 0.67 2.07
CA GLN A 132 13.76 0.77 3.02
C GLN A 132 15.13 0.90 2.35
N ARG A 133 15.36 0.23 1.22
CA ARG A 133 16.65 0.29 0.50
C ARG A 133 17.00 1.68 -0.03
N GLY A 134 16.02 2.56 -0.19
CA GLY A 134 16.23 3.97 -0.54
C GLY A 134 16.76 4.82 0.62
N TYR A 135 16.66 4.33 1.86
CA TYR A 135 17.04 5.07 3.07
C TYR A 135 18.12 4.30 3.84
N GLN A 136 19.39 4.52 3.49
CA GLN A 136 20.52 3.99 4.27
C GLN A 136 20.67 4.84 5.55
N ARG A 137 20.18 4.32 6.69
CA ARG A 137 20.37 4.92 8.02
C ARG A 137 21.09 3.97 8.95
N LYS A 138 21.82 4.53 9.93
CA LYS A 138 22.29 3.75 11.07
C LYS A 138 21.08 3.30 11.88
N ILE A 139 21.05 2.05 12.34
CA ILE A 139 19.92 1.48 13.08
C ILE A 139 19.61 2.32 14.33
N GLY A 140 20.63 2.87 15.01
CA GLY A 140 20.46 3.74 16.18
C GLY A 140 19.67 5.03 15.92
N ASP A 141 19.63 5.49 14.66
CA ASP A 141 18.87 6.68 14.25
C ASP A 141 17.45 6.33 13.78
N CYS A 142 17.10 5.02 13.74
CA CYS A 142 15.81 4.56 13.24
C CYS A 142 14.74 4.65 14.32
N VAL A 143 13.70 5.42 14.06
CA VAL A 143 12.51 5.51 14.92
C VAL A 143 11.45 4.50 14.47
N ARG A 144 10.87 3.79 15.43
CA ARG A 144 9.81 2.79 15.27
C ARG A 144 8.61 3.20 16.10
N LEU A 145 7.58 3.72 15.46
CA LEU A 145 6.33 4.03 16.12
C LEU A 145 5.50 2.75 16.17
N ILE A 146 4.98 2.41 17.35
CA ILE A 146 4.06 1.28 17.50
C ILE A 146 2.70 1.83 17.92
N ASP A 147 1.68 1.44 17.19
CA ASP A 147 0.29 1.73 17.54
C ASP A 147 -0.66 0.75 16.86
N SER A 148 -1.90 0.75 17.29
CA SER A 148 -2.96 -0.07 16.71
C SER A 148 -4.15 0.79 16.28
N THR A 149 -4.88 0.28 15.30
CA THR A 149 -6.10 0.93 14.86
C THR A 149 -7.22 -0.07 14.74
N SER A 150 -8.38 0.24 15.37
CA SER A 150 -9.57 -0.59 15.31
C SER A 150 -10.36 -0.30 14.04
N VAL A 151 -10.90 -1.36 13.44
CA VAL A 151 -11.88 -1.31 12.36
C VAL A 151 -13.14 -2.04 12.78
N ARG A 152 -14.30 -1.42 12.52
CA ARG A 152 -15.60 -2.03 12.82
C ARG A 152 -15.95 -3.04 11.75
N LEU A 153 -16.43 -4.20 12.16
CA LEU A 153 -16.88 -5.28 11.30
C LEU A 153 -18.40 -5.46 11.37
N SER A 154 -18.94 -6.19 10.42
CA SER A 154 -20.33 -6.63 10.44
C SER A 154 -20.55 -7.63 11.57
N GLY A 155 -21.79 -7.68 12.12
CA GLY A 155 -22.19 -8.73 13.06
C GLY A 155 -22.05 -10.15 12.52
N LEU A 156 -21.94 -10.33 11.19
CA LEU A 156 -21.65 -11.62 10.56
C LEU A 156 -20.21 -12.13 10.81
N SER A 157 -19.35 -11.33 11.44
CA SER A 157 -17.99 -11.71 11.85
C SER A 157 -17.91 -12.08 13.35
N ALA A 158 -19.04 -12.31 14.02
CA ALA A 158 -19.12 -12.53 15.46
C ALA A 158 -18.41 -13.84 15.92
N ASP A 159 -18.26 -14.81 15.04
CA ASP A 159 -17.58 -16.07 15.29
C ASP A 159 -16.10 -15.91 15.69
N TRP A 160 -15.44 -14.85 15.20
CA TRP A 160 -14.01 -14.61 15.45
C TRP A 160 -13.68 -13.21 15.98
N ALA A 161 -14.53 -12.22 15.75
CA ALA A 161 -14.23 -10.81 15.96
C ALA A 161 -15.14 -10.11 16.97
N THR A 162 -15.75 -10.84 17.89
CA THR A 162 -16.60 -10.26 18.94
C THR A 162 -15.76 -9.37 19.86
N PHE A 163 -16.16 -8.10 19.97
CA PHE A 163 -15.57 -7.12 20.86
C PHE A 163 -16.41 -6.92 22.13
N SER A 164 -17.73 -6.79 21.94
CA SER A 164 -18.72 -6.73 23.01
C SER A 164 -20.03 -7.35 22.49
N THR A 165 -21.08 -7.40 23.32
CA THR A 165 -22.35 -8.08 23.04
C THR A 165 -22.91 -7.79 21.63
N ASP A 166 -22.75 -6.54 21.12
CA ASP A 166 -23.30 -6.12 19.83
C ASP A 166 -22.26 -5.52 18.87
N VAL A 167 -20.98 -5.59 19.19
CA VAL A 167 -19.91 -4.95 18.40
C VAL A 167 -18.87 -5.97 17.97
N CYS A 168 -18.70 -6.08 16.67
CA CYS A 168 -17.60 -6.83 16.06
C CYS A 168 -16.53 -5.89 15.54
N GLY A 169 -15.27 -6.25 15.72
CA GLY A 169 -14.14 -5.46 15.27
C GLY A 169 -12.84 -6.22 15.21
N ALA A 170 -11.93 -5.72 14.40
CA ALA A 170 -10.54 -6.15 14.35
C ALA A 170 -9.61 -4.98 14.63
N LYS A 171 -8.40 -5.30 15.10
CA LYS A 171 -7.31 -4.34 15.23
C LYS A 171 -6.19 -4.67 14.24
N ALA A 172 -5.68 -3.62 13.60
CA ALA A 172 -4.42 -3.70 12.87
C ALA A 172 -3.33 -3.05 13.72
N HIS A 173 -2.37 -3.86 14.16
CA HIS A 173 -1.19 -3.44 14.92
C HIS A 173 -0.05 -3.22 13.93
N ILE A 174 0.60 -2.07 14.00
CA ILE A 174 1.59 -1.65 13.02
C ILE A 174 2.85 -1.14 13.71
N ILE A 175 4.01 -1.55 13.19
CA ILE A 175 5.26 -0.83 13.40
C ILE A 175 5.45 0.09 12.19
N TYR A 176 5.67 1.37 12.44
CA TYR A 176 5.74 2.42 11.42
C TYR A 176 7.05 3.19 11.51
N ASP A 177 7.68 3.44 10.37
CA ASP A 177 8.83 4.33 10.25
C ASP A 177 8.35 5.72 9.83
N PRO A 178 8.42 6.72 10.74
CA PRO A 178 7.92 8.07 10.44
C PRO A 178 8.80 8.83 9.44
N ASP A 179 10.06 8.48 9.32
CA ASP A 179 11.00 9.17 8.45
C ASP A 179 10.90 8.66 7.00
N ALA A 180 10.67 7.35 6.84
CA ALA A 180 10.39 6.76 5.54
C ALA A 180 8.89 6.83 5.17
N ASP A 181 8.03 7.29 6.09
CA ASP A 181 6.56 7.35 5.95
C ASP A 181 5.99 6.01 5.46
N GLN A 182 6.35 4.90 6.14
CA GLN A 182 5.97 3.56 5.73
C GLN A 182 5.72 2.60 6.89
N PRO A 183 4.75 1.66 6.75
CA PRO A 183 4.62 0.55 7.67
C PRO A 183 5.78 -0.43 7.47
N LEU A 184 6.24 -1.03 8.57
CA LEU A 184 7.30 -2.06 8.58
C LEU A 184 6.78 -3.43 8.99
N TYR A 185 5.68 -3.47 9.72
CA TYR A 185 5.06 -4.68 10.23
C TYR A 185 3.56 -4.51 10.33
N LEU A 186 2.83 -5.59 10.10
CA LEU A 186 1.38 -5.67 10.27
C LEU A 186 1.00 -6.96 10.97
N MET A 187 0.21 -6.85 12.02
CA MET A 187 -0.52 -7.96 12.63
C MET A 187 -2.00 -7.59 12.75
N VAL A 188 -2.90 -8.50 12.43
CA VAL A 188 -4.35 -8.31 12.59
C VAL A 188 -4.88 -9.26 13.64
N THR A 189 -5.58 -8.70 14.63
CA THR A 189 -6.20 -9.47 15.73
C THR A 189 -7.68 -9.09 15.89
N PRO A 190 -8.49 -9.91 16.57
CA PRO A 190 -9.77 -9.46 17.10
C PRO A 190 -9.62 -8.22 17.97
N ALA A 191 -10.63 -7.33 17.98
CA ALA A 191 -10.53 -6.04 18.67
C ALA A 191 -10.46 -6.13 20.20
N ASN A 192 -10.84 -7.27 20.79
CA ASN A 192 -10.73 -7.55 22.22
C ASN A 192 -9.30 -7.90 22.68
N VAL A 193 -8.38 -8.18 21.74
CA VAL A 193 -6.99 -8.44 22.09
C VAL A 193 -6.31 -7.12 22.52
N ASN A 194 -5.65 -7.13 23.69
CA ASN A 194 -4.92 -5.98 24.19
C ASN A 194 -3.69 -5.69 23.30
N ASP A 195 -3.38 -4.42 23.12
CA ASP A 195 -2.28 -3.98 22.25
C ASP A 195 -0.93 -4.53 22.71
N ILE A 196 -0.71 -4.58 24.01
CA ILE A 196 0.51 -5.18 24.59
C ILE A 196 0.63 -6.69 24.34
N THR A 197 -0.48 -7.41 24.23
CA THR A 197 -0.44 -8.85 23.90
C THR A 197 0.09 -9.04 22.49
N ALA A 198 -0.41 -8.27 21.52
CA ALA A 198 0.08 -8.28 20.17
C ALA A 198 1.55 -7.81 20.06
N ALA A 199 1.94 -6.79 20.83
CA ALA A 199 3.31 -6.27 20.82
C ALA A 199 4.37 -7.29 21.28
N LYS A 200 4.01 -8.22 22.16
CA LYS A 200 4.94 -9.28 22.61
C LYS A 200 5.38 -10.24 21.51
N ASP A 201 4.55 -10.36 20.46
CA ASP A 201 4.80 -11.23 19.29
C ASP A 201 5.41 -10.44 18.11
N MET A 202 5.52 -9.11 18.22
CA MET A 202 6.17 -8.29 17.18
C MET A 202 7.69 -8.47 17.19
N PRO A 203 8.33 -8.45 16.00
CA PRO A 203 9.78 -8.48 15.92
C PRO A 203 10.40 -7.23 16.54
N ILE A 204 11.45 -7.42 17.34
CA ILE A 204 12.25 -6.33 17.91
C ILE A 204 13.49 -6.14 17.04
N GLU A 205 13.65 -4.93 16.50
CA GLU A 205 14.86 -4.50 15.81
C GLU A 205 15.82 -3.90 16.83
N ALA A 206 16.89 -4.63 17.12
CA ALA A 206 17.87 -4.22 18.13
C ALA A 206 18.45 -2.83 17.84
N SER A 207 18.69 -2.06 18.88
CA SER A 207 19.27 -0.70 18.84
C SER A 207 18.40 0.39 18.19
N ALA A 208 17.16 0.07 17.78
CA ALA A 208 16.22 1.07 17.28
C ALA A 208 15.54 1.84 18.41
N THR A 209 15.03 3.03 18.10
CA THR A 209 14.21 3.83 19.02
C THR A 209 12.73 3.46 18.90
N TYR A 210 12.13 2.93 19.96
CA TYR A 210 10.72 2.58 20.00
C TYR A 210 9.90 3.65 20.71
N VAL A 211 8.87 4.17 20.04
CA VAL A 211 7.95 5.17 20.59
C VAL A 211 6.52 4.64 20.55
N PHE A 212 5.85 4.62 21.68
CA PHE A 212 4.50 4.07 21.82
C PHE A 212 3.71 4.75 22.94
N ASP A 213 2.41 4.48 23.01
CA ASP A 213 1.51 5.04 23.99
C ASP A 213 1.27 4.14 25.23
N LEU A 214 0.32 4.52 26.07
CA LEU A 214 -0.06 3.77 27.29
C LEU A 214 -0.75 2.42 27.01
N GLY A 215 -1.17 2.14 25.79
CA GLY A 215 -1.70 0.82 25.39
C GLY A 215 -0.65 -0.30 25.50
N TYR A 216 0.62 0.09 25.46
CA TYR A 216 1.78 -0.81 25.54
C TYR A 216 2.48 -0.78 26.90
N TYR A 217 1.73 -0.49 27.96
CA TYR A 217 2.25 -0.33 29.33
C TYR A 217 2.52 -1.68 30.00
N ASP A 218 3.72 -2.25 29.81
CA ASP A 218 4.19 -3.50 30.42
C ASP A 218 5.71 -3.47 30.64
N PHE A 219 6.12 -3.44 31.90
CA PHE A 219 7.53 -3.35 32.25
C PHE A 219 8.35 -4.59 31.83
N SER A 220 7.70 -5.75 31.68
CA SER A 220 8.39 -6.95 31.19
C SER A 220 8.72 -6.83 29.69
N TRP A 221 7.83 -6.22 28.92
CA TRP A 221 8.09 -5.95 27.52
C TRP A 221 9.12 -4.82 27.34
N TRP A 222 9.05 -3.78 28.18
CA TRP A 222 10.06 -2.70 28.17
C TRP A 222 11.46 -3.25 28.50
N ALA A 223 11.57 -4.16 29.49
CA ALA A 223 12.83 -4.82 29.81
C ALA A 223 13.38 -5.66 28.62
N ARG A 224 12.50 -6.27 27.82
CA ARG A 224 12.94 -6.97 26.57
C ARG A 224 13.48 -6.00 25.53
N LEU A 225 12.85 -4.83 25.36
CA LEU A 225 13.36 -3.80 24.46
C LEU A 225 14.72 -3.28 24.92
N ASP A 226 14.86 -3.03 26.22
CA ASP A 226 16.11 -2.57 26.82
C ASP A 226 17.25 -3.62 26.69
N GLN A 227 16.95 -4.88 26.91
CA GLN A 227 17.90 -5.99 26.68
C GLN A 227 18.35 -6.10 25.21
N ALA A 228 17.49 -5.67 24.28
CA ALA A 228 17.84 -5.56 22.85
C ALA A 228 18.54 -4.23 22.52
N HIS A 229 18.96 -3.47 23.53
CA HIS A 229 19.61 -2.16 23.40
C HIS A 229 18.75 -1.11 22.67
N CYS A 230 17.43 -1.27 22.70
CA CYS A 230 16.51 -0.30 22.11
C CYS A 230 16.34 0.92 23.02
N ARG A 231 16.30 2.11 22.43
CA ARG A 231 15.82 3.31 23.11
C ARG A 231 14.30 3.24 23.23
N ILE A 232 13.78 3.51 24.42
CA ILE A 232 12.35 3.48 24.71
C ILE A 232 11.88 4.91 24.99
N VAL A 233 10.81 5.34 24.32
CA VAL A 233 10.15 6.61 24.60
C VAL A 233 8.64 6.37 24.70
N THR A 234 8.09 6.53 25.88
CA THR A 234 6.66 6.34 26.14
C THR A 234 6.17 7.22 27.29
N ARG A 235 4.94 7.04 27.75
CA ARG A 235 4.40 7.77 28.91
C ARG A 235 4.33 6.90 30.15
N LEU A 236 4.54 7.54 31.30
CA LEU A 236 4.13 6.97 32.59
C LEU A 236 2.66 7.32 32.87
N LYS A 237 1.96 6.41 33.54
CA LYS A 237 0.64 6.70 34.12
C LYS A 237 0.80 7.72 35.25
N ALA A 238 -0.22 8.56 35.46
CA ALA A 238 -0.16 9.59 36.48
C ALA A 238 0.15 9.04 37.89
N ASN A 239 -0.36 7.86 38.21
CA ASN A 239 -0.21 7.17 39.47
C ASN A 239 1.00 6.24 39.57
N THR A 240 1.87 6.19 38.54
CA THR A 240 3.08 5.36 38.60
C THR A 240 4.07 6.01 39.57
N PRO A 241 4.47 5.30 40.66
CA PRO A 241 5.53 5.80 41.54
C PRO A 241 6.86 5.90 40.78
N PHE A 242 7.65 6.88 41.09
CA PHE A 242 8.98 7.08 40.53
C PHE A 242 9.92 7.53 41.67
N ASN A 243 10.93 6.71 41.96
CA ASN A 243 11.91 6.99 43.02
C ASN A 243 13.03 7.85 42.44
N VAL A 244 12.94 9.15 42.61
CA VAL A 244 13.91 10.11 42.08
C VAL A 244 15.27 9.96 42.78
N VAL A 245 16.32 9.86 41.99
CA VAL A 245 17.72 9.86 42.45
C VAL A 245 18.36 11.22 42.23
N GLU A 246 18.09 11.82 41.06
CA GLU A 246 18.69 13.11 40.68
C GLU A 246 17.66 13.92 39.86
N GLU A 247 17.65 15.23 40.11
CA GLU A 247 16.97 16.23 39.29
C GLU A 247 17.99 16.96 38.42
N ARG A 248 17.74 17.01 37.12
CA ARG A 248 18.61 17.67 36.15
C ARG A 248 18.13 19.10 35.87
N PRO A 249 19.04 20.01 35.57
CA PRO A 249 18.65 21.37 35.21
C PRO A 249 17.87 21.38 33.91
N VAL A 250 16.84 22.21 33.85
CA VAL A 250 15.97 22.36 32.68
C VAL A 250 16.17 23.75 32.08
N GLU A 251 16.34 23.82 30.76
CA GLU A 251 16.48 25.10 30.07
C GLU A 251 15.14 25.85 30.05
N PRO A 252 15.09 27.12 30.49
CA PRO A 252 13.91 27.96 30.42
C PRO A 252 13.42 28.08 28.95
N GLY A 253 12.12 27.89 28.74
CA GLY A 253 11.54 28.01 27.41
C GLY A 253 11.62 26.75 26.52
N SER A 254 12.25 25.66 26.98
CA SER A 254 12.34 24.40 26.25
C SER A 254 11.02 23.61 26.18
N GLY A 255 9.98 24.03 26.92
CA GLY A 255 8.73 23.28 27.05
C GLY A 255 8.82 22.09 28.02
N VAL A 256 10.00 21.81 28.54
CA VAL A 256 10.24 20.81 29.58
C VAL A 256 10.01 21.46 30.96
N LEU A 257 9.26 20.77 31.81
CA LEU A 257 8.95 21.26 33.18
C LEU A 257 9.87 20.64 34.23
N SER A 258 10.25 19.38 34.06
CA SER A 258 11.22 18.68 34.91
C SER A 258 11.90 17.56 34.15
N ASP A 259 13.14 17.28 34.59
CA ASP A 259 13.97 16.21 34.06
C ASP A 259 14.59 15.45 35.23
N ARG A 260 14.25 14.17 35.41
CA ARG A 260 14.58 13.41 36.61
C ARG A 260 15.10 12.03 36.24
N THR A 261 16.16 11.59 36.86
CA THR A 261 16.59 10.20 36.83
C THR A 261 16.19 9.48 38.11
N GLY A 262 15.89 8.21 38.00
CA GLY A 262 15.42 7.43 39.14
C GLY A 262 15.05 6.00 38.79
N TYR A 263 14.33 5.36 39.68
CA TYR A 263 13.92 3.99 39.54
C TYR A 263 12.40 3.84 39.49
N LEU A 264 11.92 2.95 38.64
CA LEU A 264 10.54 2.45 38.68
C LEU A 264 10.33 1.64 39.99
N PRO A 265 9.07 1.41 40.43
CA PRO A 265 8.81 0.64 41.64
C PRO A 265 9.40 -0.77 41.52
N ALA A 266 10.06 -1.25 42.54
CA ALA A 266 10.71 -2.55 42.61
C ALA A 266 9.73 -3.72 42.39
N ARG A 267 8.44 -3.49 42.64
CA ARG A 267 7.37 -4.48 42.46
C ARG A 267 6.21 -3.89 41.69
N MET A 268 5.65 -4.67 40.77
CA MET A 268 4.42 -4.33 40.03
C MET A 268 3.17 -4.73 40.82
N ALA A 269 3.29 -5.77 41.64
CA ALA A 269 2.29 -6.28 42.56
C ALA A 269 3.02 -7.01 43.74
N ALA A 270 2.30 -7.36 44.79
CA ALA A 270 2.90 -7.99 45.97
C ALA A 270 3.79 -9.21 45.61
N SER A 271 3.37 -10.02 44.64
CA SER A 271 4.06 -11.23 44.19
C SER A 271 4.95 -11.08 42.96
N ARG A 272 4.98 -9.90 42.33
CA ARG A 272 5.64 -9.70 41.01
C ARG A 272 6.70 -8.61 41.06
N ARG A 273 7.97 -9.04 40.94
CA ARG A 273 9.08 -8.11 40.77
C ARG A 273 8.98 -7.36 39.45
N ASN A 274 9.43 -6.10 39.44
CA ASN A 274 9.61 -5.33 38.23
C ASN A 274 10.92 -5.72 37.56
N PRO A 275 10.90 -6.25 36.33
CA PRO A 275 12.13 -6.59 35.61
C PRO A 275 12.90 -5.36 35.10
N MET A 276 12.25 -4.19 35.00
CA MET A 276 12.86 -2.92 34.63
C MET A 276 13.42 -2.27 35.90
N SER A 277 14.58 -2.76 36.34
CA SER A 277 15.20 -2.37 37.62
C SER A 277 16.39 -1.40 37.50
N GLN A 278 16.80 -1.08 36.28
CA GLN A 278 17.88 -0.11 36.01
C GLN A 278 17.43 1.31 36.20
N LEU A 279 18.44 2.22 36.25
CA LEU A 279 18.20 3.65 36.25
C LEU A 279 17.53 4.09 34.97
N VAL A 280 16.49 4.86 35.09
CA VAL A 280 15.68 5.37 33.98
C VAL A 280 15.40 6.84 34.16
N ARG A 281 14.78 7.48 33.20
CA ARG A 281 14.56 8.90 33.15
C ARG A 281 13.08 9.24 32.96
N GLU A 282 12.61 10.21 33.69
CA GLU A 282 11.29 10.81 33.59
C GLU A 282 11.42 12.28 33.19
N ILE A 283 10.80 12.64 32.08
CA ILE A 283 10.74 14.02 31.60
C ILE A 283 9.30 14.49 31.63
N THR A 284 9.00 15.56 32.31
CA THR A 284 7.66 16.15 32.34
C THR A 284 7.60 17.31 31.35
N VAL A 285 6.61 17.28 30.47
CA VAL A 285 6.37 18.35 29.50
C VAL A 285 4.92 18.80 29.54
N MET A 286 4.67 20.01 29.10
CA MET A 286 3.31 20.54 28.91
C MET A 286 2.96 20.40 27.41
N ASN A 287 1.82 19.77 27.11
CA ASN A 287 1.35 19.71 25.73
C ASN A 287 0.61 21.03 25.35
N GLU A 288 0.27 21.16 24.06
CA GLU A 288 -0.41 22.34 23.51
C GLU A 288 -1.79 22.62 24.17
N SER A 289 -2.42 21.60 24.76
CA SER A 289 -3.69 21.75 25.52
C SER A 289 -3.50 22.06 26.99
N GLY A 290 -2.29 22.34 27.44
CA GLY A 290 -1.98 22.66 28.86
C GLY A 290 -1.95 21.44 29.79
N LYS A 291 -1.97 20.20 29.25
CA LYS A 291 -1.89 18.99 30.05
C LYS A 291 -0.44 18.56 30.26
N MET A 292 -0.08 18.26 31.50
CA MET A 292 1.22 17.68 31.83
C MET A 292 1.31 16.22 31.36
N LEU A 293 2.39 15.88 30.68
CA LEU A 293 2.73 14.54 30.24
C LEU A 293 4.04 14.12 30.93
N ARG A 294 4.04 12.92 31.52
CA ARG A 294 5.22 12.26 32.10
C ARG A 294 5.77 11.32 31.05
N ILE A 295 6.89 11.68 30.43
CA ILE A 295 7.56 10.85 29.39
C ILE A 295 8.61 10.00 30.09
N PHE A 296 8.64 8.73 29.78
CA PHE A 296 9.62 7.74 30.23
C PHE A 296 10.62 7.44 29.11
N THR A 297 11.89 7.32 29.49
CA THR A 297 12.93 6.81 28.60
C THR A 297 14.01 6.05 29.38
N ASN A 298 14.68 5.11 28.75
CA ASN A 298 15.91 4.48 29.25
C ASN A 298 17.18 5.18 28.74
N ASP A 299 17.02 6.24 27.92
CA ASP A 299 18.12 7.07 27.47
C ASP A 299 18.44 8.14 28.54
N LEU A 300 19.60 8.00 29.15
CA LEU A 300 20.06 8.92 30.21
C LEU A 300 20.84 10.12 29.64
N ASP A 301 21.29 10.08 28.38
CA ASP A 301 22.26 11.01 27.82
C ASP A 301 21.65 12.06 26.90
N ALA A 302 20.64 11.70 26.09
CA ALA A 302 20.05 12.61 25.14
C ALA A 302 19.43 13.86 25.79
N PRO A 303 19.43 15.03 25.14
CA PRO A 303 18.76 16.23 25.64
C PRO A 303 17.27 15.99 25.89
N ALA A 304 16.72 16.53 27.00
CA ALA A 304 15.30 16.34 27.33
C ALA A 304 14.34 16.85 26.26
N PRO A 305 14.60 17.98 25.54
CA PRO A 305 13.77 18.39 24.41
C PRO A 305 13.75 17.37 23.25
N GLU A 306 14.88 16.68 22.96
CA GLU A 306 14.93 15.62 21.93
C GLU A 306 13.99 14.47 22.28
N ILE A 307 14.00 14.00 23.51
CA ILE A 307 13.10 12.92 23.98
C ILE A 307 11.64 13.37 23.89
N ALA A 308 11.34 14.62 24.24
CA ALA A 308 10.00 15.20 24.12
C ALA A 308 9.53 15.23 22.65
N ASP A 309 10.40 15.65 21.73
CA ASP A 309 10.13 15.68 20.30
C ASP A 309 9.95 14.27 19.72
N LEU A 310 10.75 13.28 20.14
CA LEU A 310 10.55 11.89 19.78
C LEU A 310 9.16 11.39 20.18
N TYR A 311 8.70 11.72 21.40
CA TYR A 311 7.35 11.35 21.81
C TYR A 311 6.28 12.07 20.98
N LYS A 312 6.48 13.33 20.64
CA LYS A 312 5.58 14.10 19.76
C LYS A 312 5.46 13.48 18.37
N ARG A 313 6.54 12.90 17.84
CA ARG A 313 6.54 12.18 16.55
C ARG A 313 5.59 10.98 16.52
N ARG A 314 5.19 10.42 17.68
CA ARG A 314 4.17 9.36 17.75
C ARG A 314 2.89 9.73 17.00
N TRP A 315 2.55 11.02 16.91
CA TRP A 315 1.38 11.48 16.17
C TRP A 315 1.40 11.13 14.68
N ALA A 316 2.57 10.87 14.11
CA ALA A 316 2.69 10.50 12.69
C ALA A 316 1.98 9.19 12.35
N ILE A 317 1.98 8.20 13.27
CA ILE A 317 1.26 6.93 13.03
C ILE A 317 -0.27 7.12 13.08
N GLU A 318 -0.77 8.06 13.88
CA GLU A 318 -2.20 8.39 13.90
C GLU A 318 -2.63 9.07 12.58
N LEU A 319 -1.78 9.94 12.02
CA LEU A 319 -2.00 10.54 10.71
C LEU A 319 -1.99 9.48 9.61
N PHE A 320 -1.06 8.53 9.66
CA PHE A 320 -1.01 7.38 8.77
C PHE A 320 -2.31 6.56 8.85
N PHE A 321 -2.79 6.19 10.04
CA PHE A 321 -4.05 5.47 10.20
C PHE A 321 -5.26 6.25 9.67
N ARG A 322 -5.28 7.56 9.91
CA ARG A 322 -6.31 8.44 9.37
C ARG A 322 -6.29 8.41 7.84
N TRP A 323 -5.13 8.50 7.24
CA TRP A 323 -4.95 8.43 5.80
C TRP A 323 -5.42 7.10 5.24
N VAL A 324 -4.99 5.98 5.83
CA VAL A 324 -5.38 4.62 5.42
C VAL A 324 -6.89 4.43 5.53
N LYS A 325 -7.51 4.82 6.64
CA LYS A 325 -8.96 4.69 6.83
C LYS A 325 -9.77 5.55 5.85
N GLN A 326 -9.37 6.79 5.62
CA GLN A 326 -10.12 7.73 4.79
C GLN A 326 -9.86 7.53 3.31
N THR A 327 -8.61 7.35 2.91
CA THR A 327 -8.23 7.28 1.49
C THR A 327 -8.46 5.89 0.93
N LEU A 328 -8.10 4.85 1.67
CA LEU A 328 -8.30 3.46 1.23
C LEU A 328 -9.64 2.89 1.71
N LYS A 329 -10.45 3.67 2.43
CA LYS A 329 -11.82 3.32 2.84
C LYS A 329 -11.93 1.93 3.50
N ILE A 330 -10.99 1.57 4.39
CA ILE A 330 -11.03 0.31 5.15
C ILE A 330 -12.19 0.32 6.18
N ASN A 331 -13.30 0.93 5.84
CA ASN A 331 -14.51 0.95 6.65
C ASN A 331 -15.57 -0.04 6.16
N HIS A 332 -15.36 -0.62 4.97
CA HIS A 332 -16.25 -1.60 4.37
C HIS A 332 -15.44 -2.82 3.97
N PHE A 333 -15.79 -3.94 4.57
CA PHE A 333 -15.18 -5.23 4.25
C PHE A 333 -16.06 -5.99 3.27
N VAL A 334 -15.43 -6.52 2.23
CA VAL A 334 -16.11 -7.29 1.17
C VAL A 334 -16.30 -8.76 1.53
N GLY A 335 -15.72 -9.20 2.65
CA GLY A 335 -15.86 -10.52 3.23
C GLY A 335 -15.98 -10.42 4.76
N VAL A 336 -16.56 -11.44 5.40
CA VAL A 336 -16.85 -11.48 6.84
C VAL A 336 -15.91 -12.43 7.60
N SER A 337 -15.30 -13.43 6.92
CA SER A 337 -14.36 -14.34 7.53
C SER A 337 -13.08 -13.63 7.98
N GLU A 338 -12.42 -14.16 9.00
CA GLU A 338 -11.14 -13.64 9.51
C GLU A 338 -10.13 -13.49 8.37
N ASN A 339 -9.98 -14.53 7.55
CA ASN A 339 -9.06 -14.54 6.42
C ASN A 339 -9.36 -13.42 5.41
N ALA A 340 -10.63 -13.23 5.04
CA ALA A 340 -11.06 -12.17 4.12
C ALA A 340 -10.71 -10.77 4.64
N VAL A 341 -10.93 -10.53 5.93
CA VAL A 341 -10.60 -9.26 6.59
C VAL A 341 -9.09 -9.04 6.63
N ARG A 342 -8.32 -10.06 6.99
CA ARG A 342 -6.85 -10.02 6.99
C ARG A 342 -6.30 -9.74 5.58
N ILE A 343 -6.80 -10.42 4.55
CA ILE A 343 -6.42 -10.17 3.15
C ILE A 343 -6.72 -8.73 2.77
N GLN A 344 -7.93 -8.23 3.05
CA GLN A 344 -8.31 -6.87 2.66
C GLN A 344 -7.46 -5.80 3.34
N ILE A 345 -7.15 -5.92 4.63
CA ILE A 345 -6.25 -5.01 5.34
C ILE A 345 -4.85 -5.06 4.74
N THR A 346 -4.33 -6.26 4.46
CA THR A 346 -3.01 -6.44 3.84
C THR A 346 -2.95 -5.81 2.45
N VAL A 347 -3.97 -6.03 1.62
CA VAL A 347 -4.06 -5.43 0.27
C VAL A 347 -4.19 -3.91 0.33
N ALA A 348 -4.87 -3.37 1.35
CA ALA A 348 -4.93 -1.93 1.54
C ALA A 348 -3.54 -1.34 1.83
N LEU A 349 -2.72 -1.99 2.65
CA LEU A 349 -1.34 -1.58 2.86
C LEU A 349 -0.46 -1.77 1.62
N ILE A 350 -0.68 -2.84 0.84
CA ILE A 350 -0.02 -2.99 -0.47
C ILE A 350 -0.37 -1.79 -1.36
N ALA A 351 -1.64 -1.41 -1.45
CA ALA A 351 -2.07 -0.25 -2.23
C ALA A 351 -1.42 1.05 -1.74
N PHE A 352 -1.29 1.24 -0.41
CA PHE A 352 -0.57 2.37 0.18
C PHE A 352 0.88 2.41 -0.31
N VAL A 353 1.61 1.30 -0.16
CA VAL A 353 3.03 1.22 -0.55
C VAL A 353 3.21 1.42 -2.05
N LEU A 354 2.32 0.85 -2.89
CA LEU A 354 2.36 1.06 -4.33
C LEU A 354 2.13 2.53 -4.72
N LEU A 355 1.21 3.23 -4.05
CA LEU A 355 0.99 4.66 -4.25
C LEU A 355 2.23 5.47 -3.86
N ARG A 356 2.92 5.10 -2.76
CA ARG A 356 4.17 5.74 -2.34
C ARG A 356 5.28 5.54 -3.37
N LEU A 357 5.54 4.31 -3.79
CA LEU A 357 6.55 3.98 -4.81
C LEU A 357 6.28 4.70 -6.14
N ALA A 358 5.01 4.74 -6.55
CA ALA A 358 4.64 5.46 -7.77
C ALA A 358 4.80 6.97 -7.64
N HIS A 359 4.50 7.54 -6.47
CA HIS A 359 4.70 8.97 -6.20
C HIS A 359 6.19 9.36 -6.16
N GLU A 360 7.05 8.49 -5.61
CA GLU A 360 8.51 8.69 -5.62
C GLU A 360 9.08 8.62 -7.05
N THR A 361 8.54 7.74 -7.89
CA THR A 361 8.98 7.58 -9.28
C THR A 361 8.48 8.72 -10.18
N ASP A 362 7.24 9.15 -9.98
CA ASP A 362 6.56 10.16 -10.80
C ASP A 362 5.94 11.25 -9.90
N PRO A 363 6.73 12.18 -9.33
CA PRO A 363 6.25 13.19 -8.38
C PRO A 363 5.50 14.35 -9.06
N ILE A 364 4.41 14.03 -9.77
CA ILE A 364 3.59 15.00 -10.53
C ILE A 364 2.83 16.00 -9.66
N VAL A 365 2.63 15.68 -8.39
CA VAL A 365 2.06 16.55 -7.34
C VAL A 365 2.83 16.38 -6.05
N LYS A 366 3.00 17.45 -5.26
CA LYS A 366 3.77 17.41 -4.00
C LYS A 366 3.07 16.60 -2.91
N SER A 367 1.74 16.67 -2.84
CA SER A 367 0.97 16.01 -1.78
C SER A 367 0.68 14.54 -2.12
N PRO A 368 1.11 13.56 -1.30
CA PRO A 368 0.76 12.15 -1.47
C PRO A 368 -0.76 11.90 -1.50
N LEU A 369 -1.53 12.68 -0.74
CA LEU A 369 -2.99 12.59 -0.74
C LEU A 369 -3.59 13.07 -2.06
N ALA A 370 -3.10 14.18 -2.61
CA ALA A 370 -3.53 14.68 -3.91
C ALA A 370 -3.15 13.68 -5.02
N PHE A 371 -1.97 13.08 -4.95
CA PHE A 371 -1.54 12.02 -5.85
C PHE A 371 -2.49 10.81 -5.81
N ALA A 372 -2.80 10.29 -4.62
CA ALA A 372 -3.71 9.15 -4.47
C ALA A 372 -5.12 9.45 -5.03
N ARG A 373 -5.63 10.67 -4.84
CA ARG A 373 -6.91 11.12 -5.41
C ARG A 373 -6.87 11.16 -6.93
N LEU A 374 -5.78 11.69 -7.49
CA LEU A 374 -5.58 11.78 -8.94
C LEU A 374 -5.50 10.39 -9.59
N ILE A 375 -4.70 9.48 -9.01
CA ILE A 375 -4.60 8.09 -9.45
C ILE A 375 -5.96 7.42 -9.41
N ARG A 376 -6.71 7.58 -8.33
CA ARG A 376 -8.04 6.99 -8.16
C ARG A 376 -9.03 7.45 -9.22
N ALA A 377 -9.07 8.76 -9.51
CA ALA A 377 -9.95 9.33 -10.53
C ALA A 377 -9.64 8.82 -11.95
N ASN A 378 -8.40 8.42 -12.18
CA ASN A 378 -7.90 8.05 -13.51
C ASN A 378 -7.47 6.58 -13.63
N LEU A 379 -7.77 5.72 -12.63
CA LEU A 379 -7.18 4.38 -12.49
C LEU A 379 -7.20 3.56 -13.78
N MET A 380 -8.32 3.55 -14.50
CA MET A 380 -8.52 2.77 -15.72
C MET A 380 -8.35 3.61 -17.00
N HIS A 381 -7.85 4.85 -16.91
CA HIS A 381 -7.55 5.65 -18.09
C HIS A 381 -6.27 5.19 -18.78
N ARG A 382 -6.26 5.26 -20.11
CA ARG A 382 -5.08 4.95 -20.94
C ARG A 382 -4.13 6.15 -20.98
N ARG A 383 -3.49 6.43 -19.86
CA ARG A 383 -2.49 7.51 -19.73
C ARG A 383 -1.38 7.04 -18.77
N ALA A 384 -0.15 7.46 -19.05
CA ALA A 384 0.93 7.27 -18.08
C ALA A 384 0.75 8.22 -16.89
N ILE A 385 1.16 7.80 -15.68
CA ILE A 385 1.07 8.62 -14.46
C ILE A 385 1.72 9.99 -14.68
N ALA A 386 2.94 10.03 -15.22
CA ALA A 386 3.69 11.25 -15.50
C ALA A 386 2.96 12.27 -16.43
N THR A 387 1.91 11.84 -17.11
CA THR A 387 1.17 12.71 -18.06
C THR A 387 -0.21 13.10 -17.56
N LEU A 388 -0.62 12.70 -16.36
CA LEU A 388 -2.00 12.91 -15.88
C LEU A 388 -2.39 14.38 -15.77
N LEU A 389 -1.45 15.27 -15.44
CA LEU A 389 -1.68 16.71 -15.34
C LEU A 389 -1.30 17.48 -16.60
N LYS A 390 -0.71 16.83 -17.61
CA LYS A 390 -0.45 17.47 -18.89
C LYS A 390 -1.76 17.55 -19.68
N GLU A 391 -1.97 18.62 -20.44
CA GLU A 391 -3.08 18.68 -21.38
C GLU A 391 -3.07 17.45 -22.28
N ALA A 392 -4.24 16.89 -22.55
CA ALA A 392 -4.33 15.83 -23.53
C ALA A 392 -3.84 16.38 -24.88
N PRO A 393 -2.97 15.66 -25.62
CA PRO A 393 -2.64 16.08 -26.96
C PRO A 393 -3.98 16.26 -27.72
N PRO A 394 -4.09 17.30 -28.58
CA PRO A 394 -5.27 17.49 -29.38
C PRO A 394 -5.59 16.16 -30.09
N PRO A 395 -6.86 15.81 -30.24
CA PRO A 395 -7.23 14.60 -30.95
C PRO A 395 -6.46 14.62 -32.30
N PRO A 396 -5.91 13.48 -32.74
CA PRO A 396 -5.24 13.42 -34.01
C PRO A 396 -6.20 14.03 -35.03
N ASP A 397 -5.68 14.95 -35.84
CA ASP A 397 -6.46 15.64 -36.87
C ASP A 397 -7.08 14.53 -37.75
N THR A 398 -8.31 14.16 -37.41
CA THR A 398 -9.11 13.23 -38.19
C THR A 398 -9.66 13.95 -39.43
N ARG A 399 -8.82 14.67 -40.11
CA ARG A 399 -8.96 14.72 -41.54
C ARG A 399 -8.59 13.30 -42.01
N GLN A 400 -9.52 12.38 -41.82
CA GLN A 400 -9.57 11.20 -42.67
C GLN A 400 -9.36 11.75 -44.07
N ALA A 401 -8.23 11.35 -44.67
CA ALA A 401 -8.11 11.50 -46.13
C ALA A 401 -9.42 10.87 -46.62
N THR A 402 -10.29 11.73 -47.13
CA THR A 402 -11.47 11.27 -47.83
C THR A 402 -10.89 10.44 -48.95
N PHE A 403 -10.89 9.12 -48.78
CA PHE A 403 -10.65 8.20 -49.84
C PHE A 403 -11.77 8.46 -50.80
N ASP A 404 -11.46 9.19 -51.87
CA ASP A 404 -12.32 9.45 -53.00
C ASP A 404 -12.54 8.08 -53.67
N PHE A 405 -13.52 7.34 -53.17
CA PHE A 405 -14.01 6.14 -53.83
C PHE A 405 -14.66 6.59 -55.14
N ARG A 406 -13.83 6.82 -56.17
CA ARG A 406 -14.39 6.84 -57.51
C ARG A 406 -15.04 5.48 -57.73
N PRO A 407 -16.39 5.45 -57.93
CA PRO A 407 -17.03 4.16 -58.16
C PRO A 407 -16.42 3.54 -59.38
N PHE A 408 -15.87 2.36 -59.23
CA PHE A 408 -15.45 1.56 -60.38
C PHE A 408 -16.64 1.54 -61.35
N ALA A 409 -16.47 2.10 -62.58
CA ALA A 409 -17.47 2.05 -63.61
C ALA A 409 -17.89 0.58 -63.79
N THR A 410 -19.08 0.26 -63.37
CA THR A 410 -19.62 -1.09 -63.46
C THR A 410 -19.58 -1.52 -64.94
N ARG A 411 -19.17 -2.75 -65.23
CA ARG A 411 -19.09 -3.37 -66.57
C ARG A 411 -20.35 -3.15 -67.43
N ALA A 412 -21.46 -2.67 -66.88
CA ALA A 412 -22.71 -2.35 -67.58
C ALA A 412 -22.58 -1.10 -68.49
N ALA A 413 -21.66 -0.15 -68.21
CA ALA A 413 -21.45 1.03 -69.08
C ALA A 413 -20.67 0.69 -70.34
N CYS A 414 -19.88 -0.37 -70.34
CA CYS A 414 -19.11 -0.83 -71.51
C CYS A 414 -19.98 -1.58 -72.54
N ARG A 415 -21.07 -2.26 -72.11
CA ARG A 415 -22.01 -2.96 -73.01
C ARG A 415 -22.93 -1.99 -73.80
N ARG A 416 -23.26 -0.84 -73.25
CA ARG A 416 -24.10 0.17 -73.97
C ARG A 416 -23.32 0.93 -75.04
N ARG A 417 -22.00 0.99 -75.01
CA ARG A 417 -21.19 1.61 -76.05
C ARG A 417 -20.92 0.67 -77.23
N ALA A 418 -20.89 -0.66 -77.01
CA ALA A 418 -20.73 -1.66 -78.04
C ALA A 418 -22.02 -1.89 -78.86
N LEU A 419 -23.19 -1.70 -78.28
CA LEU A 419 -24.48 -1.82 -78.96
C LEU A 419 -24.84 -0.58 -79.83
N ARG A 420 -24.32 0.57 -79.55
CA ARG A 420 -24.50 1.79 -80.36
C ARG A 420 -23.60 1.81 -81.60
N THR A 421 -22.46 1.16 -81.59
CA THR A 421 -21.60 1.02 -82.79
C THR A 421 -22.04 -0.10 -83.75
N CYS A 422 -22.85 -1.03 -83.26
CA CYS A 422 -23.42 -2.10 -84.16
C CYS A 422 -24.70 -1.63 -84.89
N ALA A 423 -25.47 -0.69 -84.32
CA ALA A 423 -26.71 -0.18 -84.93
C ALA A 423 -26.45 0.83 -86.08
N LEU A 424 -25.27 1.48 -86.10
CA LEU A 424 -24.89 2.48 -87.12
C LEU A 424 -24.22 1.83 -88.36
N ARG A 425 -24.07 0.47 -88.47
CA ARG A 425 -23.53 -0.23 -89.64
C ARG A 425 -24.59 -1.00 -90.43
N SER A 426 -25.84 -0.95 -90.03
CA SER A 426 -26.94 -1.64 -90.79
C SER A 426 -27.85 -0.71 -91.63
N GLU A 427 -27.53 0.61 -91.67
CA GLU A 427 -28.27 1.58 -92.49
C GLU A 427 -27.46 2.11 -93.71
N ALA A 428 -26.37 1.44 -94.06
CA ALA A 428 -25.61 1.76 -95.28
C ALA A 428 -25.23 0.46 -96.04
N ALA A 429 -26.28 -0.23 -96.57
CA ALA A 429 -26.18 -1.20 -97.69
C ALA A 429 -27.58 -1.37 -98.29
#